data_a736442d03a42c5aa9792e2182391d94
#
_entry.id   a736442d03a42c5aa9792e2182391d94
#
_cell.length_a   1.000
_cell.length_b   1.000
_cell.length_c   1.000
_cell.angle_alpha   90.00
_cell.angle_beta   90.00
_cell.angle_gamma   90.00
#
_symmetry.space_group_name_H-M   'P 1'
#
loop_
_entity.id
_entity.type
_entity.pdbx_description
1 polymer ?
#
loop_
_entity_poly.entity_id
_entity_poly.type
_entity_poly.pdbx_seq_one_letter_code
_entity_poly.pdbx_strand_id
1 'polypeptide(L)'
;MSAVIAVQLEKGSTSTVEAPTREKETQGEEELDLPWQVVVHNDPVNLMTYVTMVFQRVFGYPREKAERHMLEVHQKGRSILWSGVHERAEFYVQQLHGYLLLATLEKVV
;
A
#
# COMPACT_ATOMS: atom_id res chain seq x y z
N MET A 1 7.42 -3.01 37.45
CA MET A 1 7.67 -3.00 36.70
C MET A 1 7.45 -3.44 36.11
N SER A 2 7.22 -3.46 36.80
CA SER A 2 7.40 -3.58 35.85
C SER A 2 7.01 -3.93 35.22
N ALA A 3 7.05 -3.71 35.45
CA ALA A 3 7.13 -3.71 34.44
C ALA A 3 6.70 -3.91 33.82
N VAL A 4 6.65 -3.62 34.19
CA VAL A 4 6.70 -3.49 33.19
C VAL A 4 6.41 -3.62 32.65
N ILE A 5 6.52 -3.31 33.07
CA ILE A 5 6.72 -3.15 32.27
C ILE A 5 6.45 -3.34 31.64
N ALA A 6 6.62 -2.79 32.46
CA ALA A 6 6.89 -2.68 31.55
C ALA A 6 6.52 -2.85 30.81
N VAL A 7 6.65 -2.55 31.20
CA VAL A 7 6.73 -2.49 30.19
C VAL A 7 6.36 -2.54 29.55
N GLN A 8 6.74 -2.22 29.71
CA GLN A 8 6.94 -2.15 29.09
C GLN A 8 6.74 -2.13 28.38
N LEU A 9 6.73 -1.43 29.26
CA LEU A 9 6.98 -1.33 28.50
C LEU A 9 6.61 -1.43 27.95
N GLU A 10 7.00 -1.14 28.05
CA GLU A 10 7.21 -1.20 27.39
C GLU A 10 6.88 -1.33 26.73
N LYS A 11 7.14 -1.06 27.15
CA LYS A 11 7.30 -1.23 26.52
C LYS A 11 6.87 -1.41 25.73
N GLY A 12 6.75 -0.72 27.18
CA GLY A 12 6.97 -0.71 26.41
C GLY A 12 6.26 -1.01 25.86
N SER A 13 6.58 -0.57 26.14
CA SER A 13 6.62 -0.95 25.48
C SER A 13 5.81 -1.33 25.17
N THR A 14 5.97 -0.80 25.66
CA THR A 14 5.85 -1.26 25.01
C THR A 14 5.00 -1.74 24.66
N SER A 15 5.23 -1.14 25.29
CA SER A 15 5.15 -1.66 24.59
C SER A 15 4.32 -2.20 24.35
N THR A 16 4.49 -1.71 24.83
CA THR A 16 4.40 -2.27 24.21
C THR A 16 3.47 -2.76 23.84
N VAL A 17 3.47 -2.27 24.49
CA VAL A 17 3.30 -2.74 23.63
C VAL A 17 2.52 -3.20 23.24
N GLU A 18 2.68 -2.89 23.43
CA GLU A 18 2.66 -3.30 22.70
C GLU A 18 1.92 -3.86 22.27
N ALA A 19 1.58 -3.61 23.28
CA ALA A 19 1.49 -4.04 22.33
C ALA A 19 0.56 -4.56 22.08
N PRO A 20 0.51 -4.49 22.52
CA PRO A 20 0.25 -4.85 21.68
C PRO A 20 -0.56 -5.18 21.38
N THR A 21 -0.76 -4.94 21.65
CA THR A 21 -1.06 -5.20 20.65
C THR A 21 -1.45 -5.69 20.27
N ARG A 22 -1.17 -5.52 20.47
CA ARG A 22 -1.19 -5.89 19.53
C ARG A 22 -1.54 -6.95 19.21
N GLU A 23 -1.72 -7.07 19.78
CA GLU A 23 -1.73 -7.88 19.05
C GLU A 23 -2.42 -8.62 18.60
N LYS A 24 -2.91 -8.64 18.83
CA LYS A 24 -3.34 -9.15 18.19
C LYS A 24 -3.64 -9.74 17.65
N GLU A 25 -3.77 -9.40 17.63
CA GLU A 25 -3.86 -9.87 16.84
C GLU A 25 -3.66 -10.71 16.27
N THR A 26 -3.83 -11.50 16.49
CA THR A 26 -3.06 -12.22 15.86
C THR A 26 -3.34 -13.41 15.14
N GLN A 27 -4.05 -14.35 15.25
CA GLN A 27 -4.22 -15.37 14.52
C GLN A 27 -4.45 -15.14 13.21
N GLY A 28 -5.23 -14.76 12.95
CA GLY A 28 -5.29 -14.23 11.72
C GLY A 28 -4.27 -13.18 11.53
N GLU A 29 -3.44 -13.00 12.52
CA GLU A 29 -2.44 -11.98 12.45
C GLU A 29 -1.43 -12.21 11.40
N GLU A 30 -1.06 -13.46 11.20
CA GLU A 30 -0.13 -13.71 10.15
C GLU A 30 -0.69 -13.35 8.82
N GLU A 31 -1.94 -13.65 8.65
CA GLU A 31 -2.62 -13.27 7.45
C GLU A 31 -2.65 -11.77 7.30
N LEU A 32 -2.80 -11.07 8.42
CA LEU A 32 -2.82 -9.62 8.38
C LEU A 32 -1.46 -9.06 8.00
N ASP A 33 -0.40 -9.82 8.22
CA ASP A 33 0.93 -9.36 7.86
C ASP A 33 1.23 -9.51 6.38
N LEU A 34 0.41 -10.25 5.65
CA LEU A 34 0.62 -10.38 4.21
C LEU A 34 0.26 -9.06 3.53
N PRO A 35 1.09 -8.62 2.61
CA PRO A 35 0.85 -7.32 1.99
C PRO A 35 -0.31 -7.36 1.02
N TRP A 36 -0.88 -6.19 0.82
CA TRP A 36 -1.87 -5.95 -0.21
C TRP A 36 -1.21 -5.11 -1.29
N GLN A 37 -1.64 -5.29 -2.51
CA GLN A 37 -1.03 -4.60 -3.65
C GLN A 37 -2.01 -3.66 -4.29
N VAL A 38 -1.49 -2.49 -4.68
CA VAL A 38 -2.24 -1.52 -5.47
C VAL A 38 -1.85 -1.76 -6.91
N VAL A 39 -2.82 -2.19 -7.72
CA VAL A 39 -2.57 -2.57 -9.11
C VAL A 39 -3.33 -1.61 -10.02
N VAL A 40 -2.65 -1.04 -11.01
CA VAL A 40 -3.28 -0.20 -12.00
C VAL A 40 -3.32 -0.97 -13.30
N HIS A 41 -4.48 -0.92 -13.95
CA HIS A 41 -4.73 -1.67 -15.18
C HIS A 41 -4.79 -0.73 -16.37
N ASN A 42 -4.47 -1.25 -17.52
CA ASN A 42 -4.47 -0.44 -18.74
C ASN A 42 -5.88 0.06 -19.06
N ASP A 43 -5.95 1.32 -19.39
CA ASP A 43 -7.20 1.98 -19.76
C ASP A 43 -6.90 2.81 -20.99
N PRO A 44 -7.41 2.42 -22.15
CA PRO A 44 -7.07 3.13 -23.39
C PRO A 44 -7.58 4.58 -23.44
N VAL A 45 -8.43 4.96 -22.49
CA VAL A 45 -8.98 6.31 -22.47
C VAL A 45 -7.96 7.31 -21.96
N ASN A 46 -7.11 6.92 -21.02
CA ASN A 46 -6.20 7.85 -20.37
C ASN A 46 -4.90 8.00 -21.15
N LEU A 47 -4.43 9.25 -21.25
CA LEU A 47 -3.15 9.53 -21.91
C LEU A 47 -2.00 9.08 -21.01
N MET A 48 -0.92 8.62 -21.64
CA MET A 48 0.23 8.12 -20.89
C MET A 48 0.86 9.19 -20.01
N THR A 49 0.95 10.44 -20.54
CA THR A 49 1.51 11.51 -19.73
C THR A 49 0.64 11.83 -18.53
N TYR A 50 -0.66 11.71 -18.67
CA TYR A 50 -1.56 11.90 -17.54
C TYR A 50 -1.34 10.83 -16.49
N VAL A 51 -1.22 9.58 -16.91
CA VAL A 51 -1.03 8.47 -15.99
C VAL A 51 0.28 8.64 -15.21
N THR A 52 1.34 9.04 -15.89
CA THR A 52 2.63 9.30 -15.25
C THR A 52 2.48 10.39 -14.18
N MET A 53 1.79 11.46 -14.52
CA MET A 53 1.57 12.56 -13.59
C MET A 53 0.79 12.10 -12.36
N VAL A 54 -0.22 11.26 -12.56
CA VAL A 54 -1.02 10.76 -11.46
C VAL A 54 -0.17 9.92 -10.51
N PHE A 55 0.69 9.06 -11.06
CA PHE A 55 1.57 8.24 -10.22
C PHE A 55 2.51 9.11 -9.39
N GLN A 56 2.99 10.20 -9.96
CA GLN A 56 3.81 11.13 -9.20
C GLN A 56 3.02 11.81 -8.10
N ARG A 57 1.78 12.21 -8.40
CA ARG A 57 0.94 12.88 -7.42
C ARG A 57 0.52 11.98 -6.28
N VAL A 58 0.09 10.78 -6.60
CA VAL A 58 -0.51 9.89 -5.60
C VAL A 58 0.58 9.27 -4.72
N PHE A 59 1.67 8.81 -5.33
CA PHE A 59 2.68 8.07 -4.59
C PHE A 59 3.92 8.89 -4.27
N GLY A 60 4.06 10.05 -4.85
CA GLY A 60 5.27 10.86 -4.67
C GLY A 60 6.48 10.27 -5.37
N TYR A 61 6.28 9.45 -6.37
CA TYR A 61 7.37 8.80 -7.09
C TYR A 61 8.12 9.79 -7.96
N PRO A 62 9.44 9.62 -8.11
CA PRO A 62 10.18 10.39 -9.11
C PRO A 62 9.65 10.07 -10.50
N ARG A 63 9.87 11.01 -11.42
CA ARG A 63 9.34 10.87 -12.77
C ARG A 63 9.76 9.56 -13.42
N GLU A 64 11.02 9.18 -13.26
CA GLU A 64 11.52 7.97 -13.90
C GLU A 64 10.80 6.73 -13.42
N LYS A 65 10.56 6.66 -12.12
CA LYS A 65 9.85 5.51 -11.56
C LYS A 65 8.40 5.51 -12.02
N ALA A 66 7.77 6.69 -12.03
CA ALA A 66 6.39 6.80 -12.48
C ALA A 66 6.26 6.39 -13.93
N GLU A 67 7.24 6.76 -14.77
CA GLU A 67 7.21 6.38 -16.18
C GLU A 67 7.40 4.88 -16.36
N ARG A 68 8.24 4.26 -15.56
CA ARG A 68 8.40 2.81 -15.65
C ARG A 68 7.09 2.09 -15.36
N HIS A 69 6.38 2.53 -14.33
CA HIS A 69 5.08 1.92 -14.02
C HIS A 69 4.07 2.19 -15.12
N MET A 70 4.06 3.41 -15.64
CA MET A 70 3.15 3.76 -16.73
C MET A 70 3.40 2.88 -17.95
N LEU A 71 4.66 2.69 -18.30
CA LEU A 71 5.00 1.84 -19.45
C LEU A 71 4.60 0.39 -19.19
N GLU A 72 4.77 -0.07 -17.97
CA GLU A 72 4.37 -1.42 -17.61
C GLU A 72 2.86 -1.60 -17.78
N VAL A 73 2.09 -0.62 -17.31
CA VAL A 73 0.64 -0.66 -17.49
C VAL A 73 0.30 -0.73 -18.98
N HIS A 74 0.95 0.11 -19.76
CA HIS A 74 0.64 0.22 -21.19
C HIS A 74 1.07 -1.04 -21.95
N GLN A 75 2.24 -1.56 -21.65
CA GLN A 75 2.80 -2.67 -22.43
C GLN A 75 2.37 -4.03 -21.92
N LYS A 76 2.19 -4.19 -20.61
CA LYS A 76 1.86 -5.48 -20.03
C LYS A 76 0.42 -5.57 -19.52
N GLY A 77 -0.30 -4.47 -19.56
CA GLY A 77 -1.69 -4.45 -19.15
C GLY A 77 -1.91 -4.11 -17.70
N ARG A 78 -0.89 -4.17 -16.85
CA ARG A 78 -1.04 -3.83 -15.44
C ARG A 78 0.33 -3.60 -14.81
N SER A 79 0.32 -2.90 -13.69
CA SER A 79 1.54 -2.68 -12.91
C SER A 79 1.19 -2.62 -11.44
N ILE A 80 2.05 -3.19 -10.61
CA ILE A 80 1.89 -3.13 -9.16
C ILE A 80 2.60 -1.87 -8.68
N LEU A 81 1.83 -0.87 -8.29
CA LEU A 81 2.37 0.44 -7.94
C LEU A 81 2.90 0.50 -6.52
N TRP A 82 2.30 -0.28 -5.62
CA TRP A 82 2.64 -0.17 -4.22
C TRP A 82 2.18 -1.43 -3.49
N SER A 83 2.88 -1.80 -2.42
CA SER A 83 2.51 -2.93 -1.59
C SER A 83 2.64 -2.54 -0.14
N GLY A 84 1.76 -3.04 0.70
CA GLY A 84 1.82 -2.77 2.12
C GLY A 84 0.54 -3.15 2.82
N VAL A 85 0.27 -2.50 3.95
CA VAL A 85 -0.90 -2.84 4.75
C VAL A 85 -2.17 -2.47 4.01
N HIS A 86 -3.23 -3.21 4.31
CA HIS A 86 -4.50 -3.10 3.63
C HIS A 86 -5.06 -1.68 3.63
N GLU A 87 -5.07 -1.07 4.78
CA GLU A 87 -5.69 0.24 4.92
C GLU A 87 -5.02 1.28 4.04
N ARG A 88 -3.70 1.24 3.98
CA ARG A 88 -2.96 2.19 3.18
C ARG A 88 -3.12 1.89 1.70
N ALA A 89 -3.13 0.60 1.35
CA ALA A 89 -3.36 0.20 -0.04
C ALA A 89 -4.73 0.67 -0.51
N GLU A 90 -5.74 0.51 0.34
CA GLU A 90 -7.08 0.94 0.00
C GLU A 90 -7.15 2.45 -0.22
N PHE A 91 -6.44 3.21 0.61
CA PHE A 91 -6.37 4.65 0.45
C PHE A 91 -5.82 5.01 -0.93
N TYR A 92 -4.74 4.36 -1.34
CA TYR A 92 -4.15 4.65 -2.66
C TYR A 92 -5.10 4.27 -3.79
N VAL A 93 -5.78 3.14 -3.67
CA VAL A 93 -6.74 2.74 -4.70
C VAL A 93 -7.83 3.79 -4.85
N GLN A 94 -8.33 4.32 -3.73
CA GLN A 94 -9.35 5.34 -3.79
C GLN A 94 -8.83 6.64 -4.39
N GLN A 95 -7.58 7.00 -4.09
CA GLN A 95 -6.97 8.16 -4.70
C GLN A 95 -6.89 8.00 -6.23
N LEU A 96 -6.48 6.82 -6.66
CA LEU A 96 -6.37 6.56 -8.10
C LEU A 96 -7.74 6.60 -8.78
N HIS A 97 -8.77 6.08 -8.11
CA HIS A 97 -10.13 6.17 -8.65
C HIS A 97 -10.56 7.62 -8.79
N GLY A 98 -10.15 8.48 -7.85
CA GLY A 98 -10.46 9.90 -7.95
C GLY A 98 -9.83 10.56 -9.17
N TYR A 99 -8.73 10.00 -9.65
CA TYR A 99 -8.10 10.45 -10.90
C TYR A 99 -8.61 9.68 -12.10
N LEU A 100 -9.63 8.85 -11.91
CA LEU A 100 -10.30 8.09 -12.97
C LEU A 100 -9.40 7.03 -13.60
N LEU A 101 -8.50 6.48 -12.81
CA LEU A 101 -7.70 5.34 -13.28
C LEU A 101 -8.35 4.04 -12.82
N LEU A 102 -8.11 2.99 -13.60
CA LEU A 102 -8.55 1.65 -13.25
C LEU A 102 -7.56 1.06 -12.27
N ALA A 103 -7.91 1.02 -11.01
CA ALA A 103 -7.04 0.49 -9.98
C ALA A 103 -7.79 -0.52 -9.14
N THR A 104 -7.10 -1.57 -8.71
CA THR A 104 -7.68 -2.60 -7.88
C THR A 104 -6.77 -2.89 -6.70
N LEU A 105 -7.38 -3.45 -5.66
CA LEU A 105 -6.71 -3.86 -4.45
C LEU A 105 -6.59 -5.37 -4.50
N GLU A 106 -5.36 -5.90 -4.47
CA GLU A 106 -5.15 -7.33 -4.57
C GLU A 106 -4.34 -7.81 -3.39
N LYS A 107 -4.74 -8.95 -2.85
CA LYS A 107 -4.03 -9.54 -1.74
C LYS A 107 -2.93 -10.44 -2.28
N VAL A 108 -1.76 -10.36 -1.67
CA VAL A 108 -0.68 -11.28 -2.02
C VAL A 108 -0.95 -12.60 -1.33
N VAL A 109 -0.90 -13.68 -2.06
CA VAL A 109 -1.15 -15.01 -1.50
C VAL A 109 0.06 -15.89 -1.62
#